data_d2d295441c058f3ca31849de6feac4fa
#
_entry.id   d2d295441c058f3ca31849de6feac4fa
#
_cell.length_a   1.000
_cell.length_b   1.000
_cell.length_c   1.000
_cell.angle_alpha   90.00
_cell.angle_beta   90.00
_cell.angle_gamma   90.00
#
_symmetry.space_group_name_H-M   'P 1'
#
loop_
_entity.id
_entity.type
_entity.pdbx_description
1 polymer ?
#
loop_
_entity_poly.entity_id
_entity_poly.type
_entity_poly.pdbx_seq_one_letter_code
_entity_poly.pdbx_strand_id
1 'polypeptide(L)'
;MNIAIVGSGIAGLGAARALTAAGHTVTLFEAADRPGGHVYTVRHEGVAVDMGFIVCNRERYPLFVRLLADLGIDTRPTTMSFSVSLPHLDLEWGSETLSSLFADRRTLISVRHWSFLVAVVGFLRTARRDLDAGATLSLSLDEYLAHRRFPTELREQFVIPLAAALWSLAPDHCGAFPAETFLRFLDQHGMLRAVRPLAWRTVIGGSQRYVDALVARLPPATLRLSTPVTRIVRDATGVTIVMRGPSLTEQRYDRVILATHADTALALLDEPSPGERAALGAFRYSANHTVLHRDPAFLPRRRAAHASWNYVADPNTAQVAVTYSMSRLQGLPDDPPYLVTLNPRTPPSAAIHAVSFTHPQFDRRALLAQAALARLNGANRTYYAGAHFGFGFHEDGLRSGLAAAARAIADEAGRR
;
A
#
# COMPACT_ATOMS: atom_id res chain seq x y z
N MET A 1 25.28 -13.04 15.03
CA MET A 1 24.78 -11.86 15.78
C MET A 1 23.41 -12.15 16.37
N ASN A 2 23.08 -11.45 17.47
CA ASN A 2 21.73 -11.37 18.00
C ASN A 2 21.07 -10.07 17.53
N ILE A 3 19.99 -10.16 16.75
CA ILE A 3 19.39 -9.04 16.06
C ILE A 3 17.91 -8.88 16.46
N ALA A 4 17.55 -7.67 16.89
CA ALA A 4 16.16 -7.29 17.10
C ALA A 4 15.53 -6.79 15.80
N ILE A 5 14.28 -7.16 15.55
CA ILE A 5 13.45 -6.57 14.49
C ILE A 5 12.19 -6.04 15.16
N VAL A 6 11.79 -4.81 14.84
CA VAL A 6 10.59 -4.19 15.38
C VAL A 6 9.57 -4.00 14.25
N GLY A 7 8.42 -4.66 14.38
CA GLY A 7 7.34 -4.71 13.39
C GLY A 7 7.33 -5.98 12.54
N SER A 8 6.22 -6.72 12.58
CA SER A 8 6.02 -8.00 11.88
C SER A 8 5.22 -7.86 10.58
N GLY A 9 5.24 -6.71 9.94
CA GLY A 9 4.79 -6.55 8.56
C GLY A 9 5.70 -7.31 7.58
N ILE A 10 5.36 -7.27 6.28
CA ILE A 10 6.12 -8.00 5.25
C ILE A 10 7.63 -7.64 5.24
N ALA A 11 7.99 -6.40 5.59
CA ALA A 11 9.38 -5.96 5.69
C ALA A 11 10.12 -6.69 6.83
N GLY A 12 9.52 -6.71 8.02
CA GLY A 12 10.11 -7.37 9.19
C GLY A 12 10.15 -8.88 9.05
N LEU A 13 9.07 -9.49 8.56
CA LEU A 13 9.02 -10.93 8.30
C LEU A 13 10.03 -11.36 7.22
N GLY A 14 10.17 -10.57 6.15
CA GLY A 14 11.17 -10.81 5.10
C GLY A 14 12.60 -10.72 5.64
N ALA A 15 12.89 -9.71 6.46
CA ALA A 15 14.18 -9.55 7.13
C ALA A 15 14.47 -10.69 8.10
N ALA A 16 13.48 -11.09 8.93
CA ALA A 16 13.62 -12.20 9.89
C ALA A 16 13.96 -13.50 9.16
N ARG A 17 13.22 -13.83 8.08
CA ARG A 17 13.51 -15.02 7.25
C ARG A 17 14.93 -15.00 6.70
N ALA A 18 15.37 -13.86 6.15
CA ALA A 18 16.70 -13.74 5.55
C ALA A 18 17.82 -13.88 6.59
N LEU A 19 17.68 -13.25 7.74
CA LEU A 19 18.68 -13.31 8.81
C LEU A 19 18.76 -14.69 9.47
N THR A 20 17.63 -15.32 9.74
CA THR A 20 17.61 -16.69 10.31
C THR A 20 18.19 -17.70 9.33
N ALA A 21 17.93 -17.58 8.03
CA ALA A 21 18.55 -18.40 6.99
C ALA A 21 20.08 -18.21 6.90
N ALA A 22 20.59 -17.03 7.25
CA ALA A 22 22.03 -16.74 7.35
C ALA A 22 22.66 -17.13 8.69
N GLY A 23 21.90 -17.83 9.58
CA GLY A 23 22.42 -18.35 10.86
C GLY A 23 22.46 -17.32 11.99
N HIS A 24 21.77 -16.20 11.88
CA HIS A 24 21.67 -15.21 12.96
C HIS A 24 20.52 -15.53 13.93
N THR A 25 20.70 -15.18 15.19
CA THR A 25 19.62 -15.24 16.20
C THR A 25 18.76 -13.99 16.05
N VAL A 26 17.47 -14.16 15.85
CA VAL A 26 16.53 -13.06 15.61
C VAL A 26 15.42 -13.06 16.64
N THR A 27 15.09 -11.87 17.16
CA THR A 27 13.85 -11.63 17.90
C THR A 27 13.03 -10.58 17.14
N LEU A 28 11.83 -10.96 16.71
CA LEU A 28 10.90 -10.11 15.98
C LEU A 28 9.77 -9.67 16.93
N PHE A 29 9.71 -8.39 17.24
CA PHE A 29 8.73 -7.78 18.13
C PHE A 29 7.53 -7.24 17.34
N GLU A 30 6.33 -7.57 17.83
CA GLU A 30 5.06 -7.05 17.30
C GLU A 30 4.20 -6.54 18.45
N ALA A 31 3.67 -5.31 18.29
CA ALA A 31 2.81 -4.71 19.29
C ALA A 31 1.39 -5.31 19.30
N ALA A 32 0.91 -5.74 18.12
CA ALA A 32 -0.38 -6.40 17.98
C ALA A 32 -0.34 -7.87 18.45
N ASP A 33 -1.52 -8.43 18.64
CA ASP A 33 -1.73 -9.84 18.97
C ASP A 33 -1.61 -10.79 17.75
N ARG A 34 -1.35 -10.22 16.55
CA ARG A 34 -1.21 -10.93 15.28
C ARG A 34 -0.03 -10.42 14.45
N PRO A 35 0.64 -11.27 13.65
CA PRO A 35 1.64 -10.84 12.69
C PRO A 35 0.98 -10.37 11.37
N GLY A 36 1.77 -9.70 10.52
CA GLY A 36 1.41 -9.40 9.13
C GLY A 36 1.21 -7.91 8.83
N GLY A 37 1.08 -7.06 9.85
CA GLY A 37 0.88 -5.62 9.65
C GLY A 37 -0.38 -5.33 8.82
N HIS A 38 -0.21 -4.78 7.60
CA HIS A 38 -1.30 -4.50 6.65
C HIS A 38 -1.90 -5.74 5.96
N VAL A 39 -1.38 -6.93 6.19
CA VAL A 39 -2.08 -8.17 5.85
C VAL A 39 -3.13 -8.44 6.92
N TYR A 40 -4.38 -8.35 6.53
CA TYR A 40 -5.49 -8.52 7.45
C TYR A 40 -6.63 -9.26 6.75
N THR A 41 -6.81 -10.53 7.09
CA THR A 41 -7.86 -11.39 6.52
C THR A 41 -8.92 -11.65 7.59
N VAL A 42 -10.15 -11.26 7.33
CA VAL A 42 -11.32 -11.54 8.18
C VAL A 42 -12.01 -12.81 7.67
N ARG A 43 -12.40 -13.69 8.59
CA ARG A 43 -13.22 -14.87 8.27
C ARG A 43 -14.67 -14.59 8.65
N HIS A 44 -15.56 -14.71 7.66
CA HIS A 44 -16.99 -14.52 7.84
C HIS A 44 -17.75 -15.56 7.02
N GLU A 45 -18.64 -16.32 7.65
CA GLU A 45 -19.45 -17.38 7.03
C GLU A 45 -18.62 -18.36 6.18
N GLY A 46 -17.47 -18.77 6.66
CA GLY A 46 -16.55 -19.68 5.96
C GLY A 46 -15.72 -19.04 4.84
N VAL A 47 -15.92 -17.75 4.56
CA VAL A 47 -15.21 -16.98 3.52
C VAL A 47 -14.08 -16.17 4.15
N ALA A 48 -12.90 -16.13 3.49
CA ALA A 48 -11.75 -15.35 3.90
C ALA A 48 -11.68 -14.06 3.05
N VAL A 49 -11.81 -12.91 3.68
CA VAL A 49 -11.85 -11.61 3.03
C VAL A 49 -10.67 -10.75 3.47
N ASP A 50 -9.84 -10.32 2.53
CA ASP A 50 -8.71 -9.43 2.80
C ASP A 50 -9.17 -7.97 2.92
N MET A 51 -8.72 -7.28 3.97
CA MET A 51 -9.05 -5.87 4.19
C MET A 51 -7.88 -4.90 3.93
N GLY A 52 -6.66 -5.41 3.81
CA GLY A 52 -5.46 -4.61 3.57
C GLY A 52 -4.79 -4.99 2.27
N PHE A 53 -3.76 -5.85 2.30
CA PHE A 53 -3.12 -6.34 1.09
C PHE A 53 -3.99 -7.38 0.36
N ILE A 54 -4.25 -7.17 -0.94
CA ILE A 54 -5.23 -7.97 -1.71
C ILE A 54 -4.61 -8.60 -2.96
N VAL A 55 -3.84 -7.83 -3.74
CA VAL A 55 -3.45 -8.21 -5.11
C VAL A 55 -1.96 -8.03 -5.38
N CYS A 56 -1.43 -8.88 -6.26
CA CYS A 56 -0.07 -8.80 -6.77
C CYS A 56 -0.03 -9.17 -8.26
N ASN A 57 1.12 -9.00 -8.90
CA ASN A 57 1.37 -9.50 -10.25
C ASN A 57 2.85 -9.86 -10.41
N ARG A 58 3.20 -10.67 -11.41
CA ARG A 58 4.56 -11.16 -11.59
C ARG A 58 5.56 -10.08 -11.99
N GLU A 59 5.11 -9.06 -12.73
CA GLU A 59 6.02 -8.06 -13.29
C GLU A 59 6.49 -7.04 -12.23
N ARG A 60 5.61 -6.66 -11.31
CA ARG A 60 5.86 -5.59 -10.33
C ARG A 60 6.07 -6.09 -8.90
N TYR A 61 5.80 -7.39 -8.66
CA TYR A 61 5.98 -8.05 -7.35
C TYR A 61 6.87 -9.29 -7.46
N PRO A 62 8.05 -9.22 -8.12
CA PRO A 62 8.87 -10.39 -8.39
C PRO A 62 9.38 -11.08 -7.12
N LEU A 63 9.77 -10.32 -6.09
CA LEU A 63 10.23 -10.88 -4.81
C LEU A 63 9.09 -11.52 -4.05
N PHE A 64 7.93 -10.87 -4.03
CA PHE A 64 6.75 -11.41 -3.35
C PHE A 64 6.21 -12.67 -4.03
N VAL A 65 6.14 -12.68 -5.37
CA VAL A 65 5.71 -13.88 -6.12
C VAL A 65 6.68 -15.04 -5.90
N ARG A 66 8.00 -14.78 -5.84
CA ARG A 66 8.99 -15.79 -5.47
C ARG A 66 8.78 -16.28 -4.05
N LEU A 67 8.53 -15.38 -3.09
CA LEU A 67 8.23 -15.73 -1.71
C LEU A 67 7.00 -16.65 -1.62
N LEU A 68 5.91 -16.34 -2.34
CA LEU A 68 4.72 -17.19 -2.37
C LEU A 68 5.03 -18.59 -2.92
N ALA A 69 5.81 -18.67 -4.00
CA ALA A 69 6.24 -19.95 -4.57
C ALA A 69 7.10 -20.77 -3.58
N ASP A 70 8.08 -20.12 -2.93
CA ASP A 70 8.91 -20.76 -1.91
C ASP A 70 8.09 -21.28 -0.71
N LEU A 71 6.98 -20.59 -0.39
CA LEU A 71 6.08 -20.97 0.71
C LEU A 71 5.03 -22.03 0.29
N GLY A 72 4.88 -22.31 -1.00
CA GLY A 72 3.83 -23.19 -1.52
C GLY A 72 2.44 -22.56 -1.44
N ILE A 73 2.34 -21.24 -1.60
CA ILE A 73 1.08 -20.49 -1.51
C ILE A 73 0.52 -20.23 -2.92
N ASP A 74 -0.66 -20.76 -3.17
CA ASP A 74 -1.34 -20.62 -4.44
C ASP A 74 -2.04 -19.27 -4.60
N THR A 75 -2.05 -18.80 -5.85
CA THR A 75 -2.74 -17.58 -6.25
C THR A 75 -3.68 -17.86 -7.44
N ARG A 76 -4.74 -17.06 -7.58
CA ARG A 76 -5.66 -17.11 -8.72
C ARG A 76 -5.63 -15.79 -9.50
N PRO A 77 -5.94 -15.80 -10.81
CA PRO A 77 -6.16 -14.57 -11.57
C PRO A 77 -7.28 -13.72 -10.96
N THR A 78 -7.12 -12.39 -11.07
CA THR A 78 -8.15 -11.42 -10.68
C THR A 78 -8.16 -10.25 -11.64
N THR A 79 -9.21 -9.44 -11.58
CA THR A 79 -9.38 -8.26 -12.41
C THR A 79 -9.17 -7.00 -11.56
N MET A 80 -8.32 -6.10 -12.07
CA MET A 80 -8.13 -4.75 -11.50
C MET A 80 -8.83 -3.76 -12.42
N SER A 81 -10.07 -3.46 -12.11
CA SER A 81 -10.89 -2.46 -12.82
C SER A 81 -11.23 -1.31 -11.89
N PHE A 82 -11.45 -0.15 -12.46
CA PHE A 82 -11.79 1.09 -11.76
C PHE A 82 -13.10 1.65 -12.29
N SER A 83 -13.95 2.16 -11.42
CA SER A 83 -15.16 2.86 -11.81
C SER A 83 -15.29 4.20 -11.10
N VAL A 84 -16.00 5.10 -11.75
CA VAL A 84 -16.31 6.43 -11.25
C VAL A 84 -17.82 6.64 -11.34
N SER A 85 -18.41 7.05 -10.23
CA SER A 85 -19.78 7.52 -10.16
C SER A 85 -19.77 8.97 -9.67
N LEU A 86 -20.31 9.87 -10.51
CA LEU A 86 -20.45 11.30 -10.24
C LEU A 86 -21.94 11.64 -10.22
N PRO A 87 -22.62 11.50 -9.08
CA PRO A 87 -24.07 11.67 -9.00
C PRO A 87 -24.56 13.05 -9.43
N HIS A 88 -23.77 14.11 -9.18
CA HIS A 88 -24.07 15.48 -9.59
C HIS A 88 -24.05 15.70 -11.11
N LEU A 89 -23.39 14.82 -11.87
CA LEU A 89 -23.37 14.80 -13.33
C LEU A 89 -24.27 13.70 -13.92
N ASP A 90 -24.92 12.90 -13.07
CA ASP A 90 -25.60 11.65 -13.46
C ASP A 90 -24.71 10.77 -14.36
N LEU A 91 -23.40 10.74 -14.10
CA LEU A 91 -22.39 10.04 -14.89
C LEU A 91 -21.81 8.87 -14.11
N GLU A 92 -21.84 7.69 -14.72
CA GLU A 92 -21.17 6.49 -14.22
C GLU A 92 -20.49 5.76 -15.37
N TRP A 93 -19.24 5.36 -15.14
CA TRP A 93 -18.47 4.55 -16.09
C TRP A 93 -17.49 3.63 -15.34
N GLY A 94 -17.06 2.55 -16.01
CA GLY A 94 -16.06 1.61 -15.51
C GLY A 94 -15.05 1.24 -16.60
N SER A 95 -13.86 0.81 -16.20
CA SER A 95 -12.75 0.52 -17.11
C SER A 95 -12.63 -0.93 -17.55
N GLU A 96 -13.53 -1.83 -17.13
CA GLU A 96 -13.36 -3.27 -17.32
C GLU A 96 -13.70 -3.75 -18.74
N THR A 97 -14.79 -3.23 -19.31
CA THR A 97 -15.32 -3.62 -20.61
C THR A 97 -15.84 -2.41 -21.38
N LEU A 98 -16.04 -2.57 -22.68
CA LEU A 98 -16.74 -1.54 -23.46
C LEU A 98 -18.13 -1.24 -22.90
N SER A 99 -18.84 -2.27 -22.42
CA SER A 99 -20.14 -2.09 -21.77
C SER A 99 -20.07 -1.25 -20.50
N SER A 100 -18.99 -1.37 -19.73
CA SER A 100 -18.80 -0.57 -18.50
C SER A 100 -18.36 0.86 -18.80
N LEU A 101 -17.61 1.10 -19.88
CA LEU A 101 -17.27 2.47 -20.34
C LEU A 101 -18.54 3.26 -20.68
N PHE A 102 -19.57 2.60 -21.16
CA PHE A 102 -20.87 3.15 -21.52
C PHE A 102 -21.97 2.58 -20.58
N ALA A 103 -21.68 2.53 -19.28
CA ALA A 103 -22.65 2.04 -18.29
C ALA A 103 -23.96 2.86 -18.31
N ASP A 104 -23.85 4.16 -18.56
CA ASP A 104 -24.97 4.98 -18.99
C ASP A 104 -25.08 4.93 -20.52
N ARG A 105 -26.11 4.22 -21.03
CA ARG A 105 -26.31 4.03 -22.48
C ARG A 105 -26.48 5.33 -23.26
N ARG A 106 -26.91 6.42 -22.60
CA ARG A 106 -27.01 7.77 -23.22
C ARG A 106 -25.66 8.30 -23.68
N THR A 107 -24.57 7.85 -23.04
CA THR A 107 -23.20 8.28 -23.38
C THR A 107 -22.70 7.70 -24.71
N LEU A 108 -23.33 6.65 -25.26
CA LEU A 108 -23.01 6.10 -26.59
C LEU A 108 -23.13 7.15 -27.71
N ILE A 109 -24.09 8.07 -27.60
CA ILE A 109 -24.34 9.14 -28.57
C ILE A 109 -23.77 10.48 -28.12
N SER A 110 -23.10 10.54 -26.97
CA SER A 110 -22.56 11.77 -26.40
C SER A 110 -21.16 12.08 -26.98
N VAL A 111 -21.05 13.10 -27.80
CA VAL A 111 -19.77 13.61 -28.29
C VAL A 111 -18.81 13.98 -27.15
N ARG A 112 -19.35 14.54 -26.05
CA ARG A 112 -18.58 14.90 -24.86
C ARG A 112 -17.95 13.66 -24.21
N HIS A 113 -18.69 12.56 -24.09
CA HIS A 113 -18.16 11.32 -23.51
C HIS A 113 -17.08 10.68 -24.39
N TRP A 114 -17.27 10.69 -25.71
CA TRP A 114 -16.25 10.22 -26.64
C TRP A 114 -14.98 11.08 -26.58
N SER A 115 -15.12 12.41 -26.50
CA SER A 115 -13.99 13.33 -26.30
C SER A 115 -13.24 13.03 -25.01
N PHE A 116 -13.96 12.76 -23.92
CA PHE A 116 -13.38 12.33 -22.65
C PHE A 116 -12.56 11.02 -22.80
N LEU A 117 -13.10 9.98 -23.43
CA LEU A 117 -12.39 8.72 -23.64
C LEU A 117 -11.11 8.90 -24.49
N VAL A 118 -11.19 9.73 -25.55
CA VAL A 118 -10.01 10.10 -26.36
C VAL A 118 -8.98 10.82 -25.49
N ALA A 119 -9.42 11.75 -24.64
CA ALA A 119 -8.52 12.46 -23.73
C ALA A 119 -7.85 11.52 -22.71
N VAL A 120 -8.56 10.51 -22.19
CA VAL A 120 -7.97 9.47 -21.31
C VAL A 120 -6.85 8.71 -22.04
N VAL A 121 -7.10 8.23 -23.26
CA VAL A 121 -6.08 7.54 -24.06
C VAL A 121 -4.90 8.46 -24.37
N GLY A 122 -5.18 9.72 -24.72
CA GLY A 122 -4.15 10.76 -24.96
C GLY A 122 -3.29 10.99 -23.72
N PHE A 123 -3.92 11.10 -22.56
CA PHE A 123 -3.23 11.26 -21.28
C PHE A 123 -2.30 10.07 -20.99
N LEU A 124 -2.79 8.83 -21.09
CA LEU A 124 -1.99 7.64 -20.82
C LEU A 124 -0.74 7.55 -21.71
N ARG A 125 -0.89 7.88 -23.01
CA ARG A 125 0.23 7.91 -23.97
C ARG A 125 1.21 9.04 -23.68
N THR A 126 0.70 10.24 -23.37
CA THR A 126 1.54 11.40 -23.07
C THR A 126 2.32 11.20 -21.77
N ALA A 127 1.64 10.75 -20.73
CA ALA A 127 2.26 10.41 -19.43
C ALA A 127 3.39 9.37 -19.59
N ARG A 128 3.17 8.35 -20.40
CA ARG A 128 4.20 7.33 -20.69
C ARG A 128 5.40 7.95 -21.42
N ARG A 129 5.17 8.74 -22.45
CA ARG A 129 6.23 9.43 -23.19
C ARG A 129 7.05 10.37 -22.31
N ASP A 130 6.37 11.14 -21.45
CA ASP A 130 7.04 12.08 -20.54
C ASP A 130 7.93 11.37 -19.53
N LEU A 131 7.51 10.21 -19.02
CA LEU A 131 8.34 9.37 -18.17
C LEU A 131 9.53 8.74 -18.91
N ASP A 132 9.30 8.20 -20.12
CA ASP A 132 10.36 7.58 -20.95
C ASP A 132 11.41 8.61 -21.38
N ALA A 133 11.02 9.88 -21.59
CA ALA A 133 11.92 10.97 -21.88
C ALA A 133 12.75 11.44 -20.67
N GLY A 134 12.53 10.89 -19.49
CA GLY A 134 13.19 11.32 -18.26
C GLY A 134 12.83 12.77 -17.88
N ALA A 135 11.69 13.28 -18.35
CA ALA A 135 11.25 14.63 -18.06
C ALA A 135 11.06 14.83 -16.55
N THR A 136 11.73 15.83 -15.99
CA THR A 136 11.52 16.22 -14.59
C THR A 136 10.19 16.94 -14.49
N LEU A 137 9.19 16.25 -13.96
CA LEU A 137 7.84 16.80 -13.78
C LEU A 137 7.75 17.46 -12.40
N SER A 138 8.30 18.67 -12.28
CA SER A 138 8.22 19.48 -11.04
C SER A 138 6.83 20.10 -10.81
N LEU A 139 5.89 19.82 -11.71
CA LEU A 139 4.55 20.37 -11.71
C LEU A 139 3.62 19.61 -10.77
N SER A 140 2.61 20.28 -10.26
CA SER A 140 1.42 19.66 -9.69
C SER A 140 0.58 18.97 -10.77
N LEU A 141 -0.39 18.16 -10.40
CA LEU A 141 -1.31 17.53 -11.36
C LEU A 141 -2.07 18.58 -12.17
N ASP A 142 -2.57 19.64 -11.53
CA ASP A 142 -3.31 20.71 -12.21
C ASP A 142 -2.42 21.46 -13.20
N GLU A 143 -1.19 21.81 -12.80
CA GLU A 143 -0.22 22.46 -13.68
C GLU A 143 0.18 21.57 -14.86
N TYR A 144 0.39 20.26 -14.61
CA TYR A 144 0.71 19.30 -15.67
C TYR A 144 -0.42 19.16 -16.69
N LEU A 145 -1.67 19.01 -16.22
CA LEU A 145 -2.84 18.91 -17.09
C LEU A 145 -3.03 20.18 -17.92
N ALA A 146 -2.86 21.35 -17.30
CA ALA A 146 -2.93 22.65 -17.99
C ALA A 146 -1.79 22.82 -19.02
N HIS A 147 -0.55 22.48 -18.64
CA HIS A 147 0.62 22.55 -19.53
C HIS A 147 0.45 21.66 -20.78
N ARG A 148 -0.13 20.49 -20.62
CA ARG A 148 -0.44 19.56 -21.73
C ARG A 148 -1.76 19.85 -22.43
N ARG A 149 -2.49 20.87 -22.00
CA ARG A 149 -3.78 21.31 -22.56
C ARG A 149 -4.84 20.22 -22.56
N PHE A 150 -4.89 19.42 -21.50
CA PHE A 150 -5.94 18.43 -21.33
C PHE A 150 -7.27 19.09 -20.93
N PRO A 151 -8.42 18.52 -21.37
CA PRO A 151 -9.73 19.08 -21.05
C PRO A 151 -10.08 18.88 -19.58
N THR A 152 -10.93 19.78 -19.06
CA THR A 152 -11.41 19.73 -17.66
C THR A 152 -12.10 18.42 -17.32
N GLU A 153 -12.81 17.82 -18.27
CA GLU A 153 -13.48 16.53 -18.12
C GLU A 153 -12.48 15.40 -17.74
N LEU A 154 -11.29 15.41 -18.33
CA LEU A 154 -10.25 14.44 -17.97
C LEU A 154 -9.83 14.62 -16.51
N ARG A 155 -9.64 15.84 -16.08
CA ARG A 155 -9.31 16.15 -14.68
C ARG A 155 -10.39 15.64 -13.73
N GLU A 156 -11.64 16.04 -13.95
CA GLU A 156 -12.75 15.83 -13.02
C GLU A 156 -13.29 14.39 -13.02
N GLN A 157 -13.28 13.73 -14.17
CA GLN A 157 -13.90 12.42 -14.33
C GLN A 157 -12.91 11.26 -14.30
N PHE A 158 -11.58 11.52 -14.36
CA PHE A 158 -10.58 10.48 -14.34
C PHE A 158 -9.42 10.75 -13.37
N VAL A 159 -8.69 11.88 -13.55
CA VAL A 159 -7.42 12.10 -12.82
C VAL A 159 -7.66 12.32 -11.33
N ILE A 160 -8.56 13.23 -10.97
CA ILE A 160 -8.89 13.52 -9.56
C ILE A 160 -9.53 12.31 -8.88
N PRO A 161 -10.55 11.63 -9.43
CA PRO A 161 -11.08 10.40 -8.86
C PRO A 161 -10.02 9.32 -8.63
N LEU A 162 -9.12 9.13 -9.58
CA LEU A 162 -8.07 8.13 -9.47
C LEU A 162 -7.02 8.51 -8.41
N ALA A 163 -6.58 9.77 -8.36
CA ALA A 163 -5.65 10.26 -7.35
C ALA A 163 -6.25 10.16 -5.94
N ALA A 164 -7.51 10.56 -5.78
CA ALA A 164 -8.24 10.46 -4.53
C ALA A 164 -8.37 8.99 -4.06
N ALA A 165 -8.68 8.07 -4.98
CA ALA A 165 -8.79 6.65 -4.69
C ALA A 165 -7.46 6.01 -4.27
N LEU A 166 -6.35 6.42 -4.88
CA LEU A 166 -5.03 5.85 -4.63
C LEU A 166 -4.42 6.29 -3.30
N TRP A 167 -4.58 7.55 -2.93
CA TRP A 167 -3.93 8.13 -1.73
C TRP A 167 -4.90 8.57 -0.63
N SER A 168 -6.19 8.27 -0.78
CA SER A 168 -7.23 8.71 0.17
C SER A 168 -7.17 10.23 0.43
N LEU A 169 -6.90 11.01 -0.63
CA LEU A 169 -6.86 12.46 -0.57
C LEU A 169 -8.25 13.04 -0.79
N ALA A 170 -8.55 14.15 -0.13
CA ALA A 170 -9.72 14.93 -0.48
C ALA A 170 -9.58 15.45 -1.92
N PRO A 171 -10.66 15.44 -2.74
CA PRO A 171 -10.61 15.85 -4.15
C PRO A 171 -9.95 17.21 -4.37
N ASP A 172 -10.24 18.19 -3.47
CA ASP A 172 -9.69 19.54 -3.52
C ASP A 172 -8.16 19.61 -3.38
N HIS A 173 -7.57 18.62 -2.75
CA HIS A 173 -6.13 18.53 -2.55
C HIS A 173 -5.42 17.73 -3.65
N CYS A 174 -6.16 16.94 -4.45
CA CYS A 174 -5.56 16.09 -5.48
C CYS A 174 -4.87 16.90 -6.58
N GLY A 175 -5.41 18.05 -6.94
CA GLY A 175 -4.84 18.92 -7.99
C GLY A 175 -3.43 19.44 -7.64
N ALA A 176 -3.14 19.65 -6.37
CA ALA A 176 -1.83 20.09 -5.88
C ALA A 176 -0.81 18.93 -5.72
N PHE A 177 -1.24 17.67 -5.91
CA PHE A 177 -0.38 16.51 -5.78
C PHE A 177 0.71 16.51 -6.86
N PRO A 178 1.97 16.07 -6.56
CA PRO A 178 3.05 16.07 -7.55
C PRO A 178 2.74 15.18 -8.74
N ALA A 179 2.74 15.73 -9.95
CA ALA A 179 2.45 14.98 -11.18
C ALA A 179 3.44 13.83 -11.40
N GLU A 180 4.74 14.04 -11.14
CA GLU A 180 5.75 13.01 -11.27
C GLU A 180 5.43 11.78 -10.41
N THR A 181 5.05 11.98 -9.15
CA THR A 181 4.69 10.90 -8.22
C THR A 181 3.49 10.11 -8.75
N PHE A 182 2.45 10.81 -9.20
CA PHE A 182 1.26 10.21 -9.75
C PHE A 182 1.57 9.38 -11.01
N LEU A 183 2.30 9.94 -11.96
CA LEU A 183 2.62 9.27 -13.22
C LEU A 183 3.57 8.08 -13.02
N ARG A 184 4.59 8.20 -12.17
CA ARG A 184 5.48 7.08 -11.82
C ARG A 184 4.71 5.94 -11.16
N PHE A 185 3.79 6.29 -10.27
CA PHE A 185 2.91 5.32 -9.65
C PHE A 185 2.08 4.58 -10.70
N LEU A 186 1.39 5.30 -11.59
CA LEU A 186 0.58 4.69 -12.66
C LEU A 186 1.44 3.76 -13.55
N ASP A 187 2.66 4.18 -13.89
CA ASP A 187 3.58 3.36 -14.69
C ASP A 187 3.98 2.08 -13.95
N GLN A 188 4.40 2.20 -12.69
CA GLN A 188 4.82 1.05 -11.87
C GLN A 188 3.69 0.04 -11.67
N HIS A 189 2.43 0.50 -11.68
CA HIS A 189 1.26 -0.38 -11.59
C HIS A 189 0.71 -0.79 -12.95
N GLY A 190 1.40 -0.43 -14.05
CA GLY A 190 0.98 -0.75 -15.41
C GLY A 190 -0.30 -0.06 -15.84
N MET A 191 -0.75 0.95 -15.09
CA MET A 191 -2.00 1.68 -15.36
C MET A 191 -1.86 2.65 -16.54
N LEU A 192 -0.62 2.98 -16.98
CA LEU A 192 -0.37 3.72 -18.21
C LEU A 192 -0.43 2.83 -19.47
N ARG A 193 -0.65 1.53 -19.33
CA ARG A 193 -0.75 0.60 -20.45
C ARG A 193 -2.19 0.52 -20.95
N ALA A 194 -2.48 1.21 -22.05
CA ALA A 194 -3.77 1.10 -22.72
C ALA A 194 -3.98 -0.28 -23.38
N VAL A 195 -2.91 -1.02 -23.67
CA VAL A 195 -2.92 -2.33 -24.32
C VAL A 195 -2.08 -3.29 -23.47
N ARG A 196 -2.56 -4.51 -23.25
CA ARG A 196 -1.94 -5.54 -22.42
C ARG A 196 -1.82 -5.12 -20.93
N PRO A 197 -2.95 -5.02 -20.21
CA PRO A 197 -2.94 -4.77 -18.77
C PRO A 197 -2.13 -5.84 -18.04
N LEU A 198 -1.63 -5.51 -16.84
CA LEU A 198 -0.93 -6.48 -16.00
C LEU A 198 -1.86 -7.63 -15.61
N ALA A 199 -1.31 -8.84 -15.59
CA ALA A 199 -2.02 -10.02 -15.12
C ALA A 199 -2.03 -10.06 -13.59
N TRP A 200 -3.07 -9.50 -13.00
CA TRP A 200 -3.25 -9.43 -11.55
C TRP A 200 -3.66 -10.78 -10.96
N ARG A 201 -3.26 -11.02 -9.75
CA ARG A 201 -3.53 -12.24 -8.98
C ARG A 201 -3.83 -11.90 -7.53
N THR A 202 -4.58 -12.78 -6.86
CA THR A 202 -4.85 -12.72 -5.42
C THR A 202 -4.53 -14.07 -4.77
N VAL A 203 -4.22 -14.06 -3.47
CA VAL A 203 -3.91 -15.28 -2.70
C VAL A 203 -5.19 -16.08 -2.46
N ILE A 204 -5.19 -17.37 -2.79
CA ILE A 204 -6.33 -18.25 -2.55
C ILE A 204 -6.49 -18.47 -1.05
N GLY A 205 -7.69 -18.17 -0.53
CA GLY A 205 -8.02 -18.31 0.90
C GLY A 205 -7.50 -17.20 1.79
N GLY A 206 -7.14 -16.06 1.21
CA GLY A 206 -6.73 -14.84 1.90
C GLY A 206 -5.23 -14.72 2.13
N SER A 207 -4.77 -13.49 2.18
CA SER A 207 -3.35 -13.14 2.28
C SER A 207 -2.70 -13.57 3.60
N GLN A 208 -3.48 -13.74 4.67
CA GLN A 208 -2.97 -14.24 5.96
C GLN A 208 -2.26 -15.59 5.83
N ARG A 209 -2.66 -16.43 4.84
CA ARG A 209 -2.06 -17.75 4.62
C ARG A 209 -0.55 -17.70 4.38
N TYR A 210 -0.06 -16.71 3.63
CA TYR A 210 1.39 -16.60 3.42
C TYR A 210 2.11 -16.12 4.68
N VAL A 211 1.48 -15.25 5.49
CA VAL A 211 2.04 -14.80 6.77
C VAL A 211 2.19 -16.00 7.71
N ASP A 212 1.13 -16.79 7.85
CA ASP A 212 1.13 -17.99 8.70
C ASP A 212 2.21 -18.99 8.26
N ALA A 213 2.30 -19.25 6.94
CA ALA A 213 3.31 -20.14 6.38
C ALA A 213 4.74 -19.61 6.56
N LEU A 214 4.94 -18.30 6.52
CA LEU A 214 6.24 -17.67 6.75
C LEU A 214 6.63 -17.77 8.22
N VAL A 215 5.70 -17.44 9.13
CA VAL A 215 5.93 -17.53 10.58
C VAL A 215 6.23 -18.97 10.99
N ALA A 216 5.50 -19.97 10.46
CA ALA A 216 5.74 -21.38 10.73
C ALA A 216 7.14 -21.87 10.34
N ARG A 217 7.85 -21.16 9.46
CA ARG A 217 9.23 -21.47 9.03
C ARG A 217 10.31 -20.72 9.81
N LEU A 218 9.93 -19.78 10.67
CA LEU A 218 10.87 -19.13 11.57
C LEU A 218 11.21 -20.08 12.75
N PRO A 219 12.43 -20.00 13.29
CA PRO A 219 12.77 -20.73 14.50
C PRO A 219 11.79 -20.45 15.64
N PRO A 220 11.51 -21.40 16.51
CA PRO A 220 10.67 -21.19 17.70
C PRO A 220 11.13 -19.97 18.50
N ALA A 221 10.18 -19.25 19.09
CA ALA A 221 10.41 -18.05 19.89
C ALA A 221 11.02 -16.82 19.15
N THR A 222 11.19 -16.89 17.81
CA THR A 222 11.62 -15.72 17.02
C THR A 222 10.60 -14.60 17.11
N LEU A 223 9.30 -14.89 16.94
CA LEU A 223 8.21 -13.92 16.96
C LEU A 223 7.64 -13.73 18.36
N ARG A 224 7.53 -12.49 18.80
CA ARG A 224 6.89 -12.06 20.05
C ARG A 224 5.75 -11.11 19.76
N LEU A 225 4.54 -11.62 19.83
CA LEU A 225 3.30 -10.85 19.69
C LEU A 225 2.96 -10.13 21.01
N SER A 226 2.05 -9.16 20.94
CA SER A 226 1.60 -8.37 22.10
C SER A 226 2.76 -7.83 22.93
N THR A 227 3.88 -7.52 22.25
CA THR A 227 5.12 -7.07 22.88
C THR A 227 5.52 -5.70 22.30
N PRO A 228 4.82 -4.62 22.70
CA PRO A 228 5.10 -3.29 22.19
C PRO A 228 6.46 -2.78 22.68
N VAL A 229 7.35 -2.50 21.73
CA VAL A 229 8.59 -1.77 21.99
C VAL A 229 8.23 -0.30 22.25
N THR A 230 8.81 0.28 23.28
CA THR A 230 8.53 1.66 23.70
C THR A 230 9.72 2.60 23.56
N ARG A 231 10.94 2.05 23.62
CA ARG A 231 12.17 2.84 23.50
C ARG A 231 13.32 1.96 23.00
N ILE A 232 14.23 2.58 22.25
CA ILE A 232 15.42 1.93 21.70
C ILE A 232 16.63 2.80 22.04
N VAL A 233 17.48 2.29 22.93
CA VAL A 233 18.71 2.94 23.36
C VAL A 233 19.89 2.30 22.62
N ARG A 234 20.77 3.12 22.08
CA ARG A 234 21.91 2.68 21.27
C ARG A 234 23.22 3.22 21.85
N ASP A 235 24.22 2.37 21.92
CA ASP A 235 25.55 2.75 22.34
C ASP A 235 26.65 2.10 21.46
N ALA A 236 27.91 2.34 21.82
CA ALA A 236 29.06 1.81 21.07
C ALA A 236 29.09 0.26 21.04
N THR A 237 28.46 -0.41 21.99
CA THR A 237 28.56 -1.86 22.17
C THR A 237 27.32 -2.62 21.70
N GLY A 238 26.13 -1.98 21.60
CA GLY A 238 24.91 -2.65 21.18
C GLY A 238 23.66 -1.76 21.19
N VAL A 239 22.53 -2.43 21.20
CA VAL A 239 21.20 -1.81 21.20
C VAL A 239 20.36 -2.43 22.31
N THR A 240 19.77 -1.61 23.15
CA THR A 240 18.82 -2.04 24.18
C THR A 240 17.41 -1.75 23.71
N ILE A 241 16.58 -2.79 23.67
CA ILE A 241 15.15 -2.73 23.35
C ILE A 241 14.37 -2.70 24.66
N VAL A 242 13.60 -1.64 24.88
CA VAL A 242 12.71 -1.49 26.04
C VAL A 242 11.29 -1.83 25.60
N MET A 243 10.66 -2.76 26.28
CA MET A 243 9.34 -3.26 25.99
C MET A 243 8.37 -2.97 27.12
N ARG A 244 7.11 -2.74 26.79
CA ARG A 244 6.02 -2.64 27.76
C ARG A 244 5.42 -4.03 27.99
N GLY A 245 5.41 -4.45 29.28
CA GLY A 245 4.73 -5.63 29.78
C GLY A 245 4.09 -5.31 31.14
N PRO A 246 3.81 -6.28 32.00
CA PRO A 246 3.42 -6.04 33.40
C PRO A 246 4.44 -5.20 34.16
N SER A 247 5.73 -5.29 33.79
CA SER A 247 6.82 -4.39 34.13
C SER A 247 7.62 -4.04 32.88
N LEU A 248 8.32 -2.90 32.85
CA LEU A 248 9.25 -2.58 31.79
C LEU A 248 10.37 -3.62 31.79
N THR A 249 10.59 -4.25 30.64
CA THR A 249 11.66 -5.22 30.45
C THR A 249 12.62 -4.71 29.39
N GLU A 250 13.90 -4.96 29.58
CA GLU A 250 14.97 -4.55 28.67
C GLU A 250 15.71 -5.79 28.16
N GLN A 251 16.06 -5.78 26.88
CA GLN A 251 16.88 -6.82 26.27
C GLN A 251 17.92 -6.20 25.36
N ARG A 252 19.13 -6.79 25.39
CA ARG A 252 20.28 -6.32 24.62
C ARG A 252 20.48 -7.11 23.35
N TYR A 253 20.82 -6.39 22.29
CA TYR A 253 21.05 -6.92 20.95
C TYR A 253 22.29 -6.29 20.32
N ASP A 254 22.89 -6.97 19.35
CA ASP A 254 24.02 -6.43 18.57
C ASP A 254 23.55 -5.32 17.62
N ARG A 255 22.34 -5.47 17.07
CA ARG A 255 21.76 -4.58 16.05
C ARG A 255 20.25 -4.57 16.12
N VAL A 256 19.63 -3.55 15.51
CA VAL A 256 18.17 -3.47 15.35
C VAL A 256 17.78 -3.14 13.92
N ILE A 257 16.70 -3.77 13.42
CA ILE A 257 15.99 -3.40 12.20
C ILE A 257 14.64 -2.83 12.61
N LEU A 258 14.39 -1.56 12.24
CA LEU A 258 13.11 -0.88 12.41
C LEU A 258 12.28 -1.09 11.16
N ALA A 259 11.32 -2.02 11.23
CA ALA A 259 10.39 -2.40 10.15
C ALA A 259 8.97 -1.88 10.40
N THR A 260 8.87 -0.77 11.10
CA THR A 260 7.64 -0.02 11.40
C THR A 260 7.42 1.12 10.39
N HIS A 261 6.35 1.90 10.57
CA HIS A 261 6.24 3.20 9.91
C HIS A 261 7.40 4.13 10.32
N ALA A 262 7.76 5.08 9.45
CA ALA A 262 8.90 5.96 9.68
C ALA A 262 8.71 6.88 10.90
N ASP A 263 7.51 7.40 11.11
CA ASP A 263 7.13 8.20 12.27
C ASP A 263 7.23 7.38 13.57
N THR A 264 6.74 6.14 13.55
CA THR A 264 6.88 5.20 14.68
C THR A 264 8.35 4.88 14.94
N ALA A 265 9.14 4.60 13.88
CA ALA A 265 10.57 4.36 14.02
C ALA A 265 11.28 5.55 14.70
N LEU A 266 10.95 6.78 14.28
CA LEU A 266 11.50 8.00 14.90
C LEU A 266 11.11 8.13 16.38
N ALA A 267 9.85 7.86 16.70
CA ALA A 267 9.34 7.97 18.06
C ALA A 267 9.96 6.93 19.04
N LEU A 268 10.38 5.78 18.52
CA LEU A 268 11.01 4.73 19.31
C LEU A 268 12.48 5.01 19.65
N LEU A 269 13.18 5.80 18.84
CA LEU A 269 14.59 6.12 19.06
C LEU A 269 14.75 7.09 20.23
N ASP A 270 15.55 6.72 21.25
CA ASP A 270 15.81 7.54 22.43
C ASP A 270 16.53 8.84 22.03
N GLU A 271 17.63 8.72 21.31
CA GLU A 271 18.43 9.86 20.81
C GLU A 271 18.62 9.74 19.29
N PRO A 272 17.61 10.11 18.48
CA PRO A 272 17.78 10.09 17.04
C PRO A 272 18.77 11.19 16.59
N SER A 273 19.70 10.83 15.71
CA SER A 273 20.62 11.78 15.09
C SER A 273 19.88 12.86 14.26
N PRO A 274 20.50 13.99 13.93
CA PRO A 274 19.88 14.99 13.05
C PRO A 274 19.46 14.42 11.69
N GLY A 275 20.26 13.50 11.12
CA GLY A 275 19.94 12.81 9.86
C GLY A 275 18.69 11.92 9.97
N GLU A 276 18.57 11.17 11.07
CA GLU A 276 17.40 10.33 11.36
C GLU A 276 16.14 11.17 11.56
N ARG A 277 16.22 12.25 12.34
CA ARG A 277 15.09 13.19 12.52
C ARG A 277 14.61 13.76 11.18
N ALA A 278 15.55 14.21 10.34
CA ALA A 278 15.22 14.79 9.06
C ALA A 278 14.62 13.77 8.09
N ALA A 279 15.22 12.56 7.99
CA ALA A 279 14.79 11.55 7.05
C ALA A 279 13.48 10.85 7.48
N LEU A 280 13.38 10.38 8.73
CA LEU A 280 12.18 9.71 9.23
C LEU A 280 11.00 10.68 9.40
N GLY A 281 11.26 11.90 9.88
CA GLY A 281 10.24 12.93 10.06
C GLY A 281 9.73 13.56 8.76
N ALA A 282 10.28 13.17 7.60
CA ALA A 282 9.76 13.58 6.30
C ALA A 282 8.48 12.84 5.88
N PHE A 283 8.26 11.65 6.42
CA PHE A 283 7.10 10.82 6.08
C PHE A 283 5.92 11.17 6.97
N ARG A 284 4.78 11.40 6.35
CA ARG A 284 3.49 11.57 7.01
C ARG A 284 2.59 10.40 6.68
N TYR A 285 1.65 10.11 7.56
CA TYR A 285 0.70 9.02 7.39
C TYR A 285 -0.73 9.53 7.57
N SER A 286 -1.64 9.02 6.75
CA SER A 286 -3.08 9.26 6.90
C SER A 286 -3.77 8.03 7.47
N ALA A 287 -4.60 8.23 8.48
CA ALA A 287 -5.46 7.17 9.00
C ALA A 287 -6.65 6.96 8.05
N ASN A 288 -6.98 5.68 7.79
CA ASN A 288 -8.12 5.28 6.99
C ASN A 288 -8.97 4.30 7.79
N HIS A 289 -10.17 4.69 8.10
CA HIS A 289 -11.19 3.81 8.67
C HIS A 289 -11.69 2.87 7.58
N THR A 290 -11.46 1.58 7.74
CA THR A 290 -11.75 0.56 6.73
C THR A 290 -12.81 -0.38 7.25
N VAL A 291 -13.92 -0.51 6.52
CA VAL A 291 -15.06 -1.33 6.93
C VAL A 291 -15.31 -2.44 5.91
N LEU A 292 -15.35 -3.68 6.36
CA LEU A 292 -15.85 -4.82 5.63
C LEU A 292 -17.37 -4.91 5.82
N HIS A 293 -18.13 -4.96 4.72
CA HIS A 293 -19.58 -4.97 4.75
C HIS A 293 -20.18 -5.67 3.51
N ARG A 294 -21.52 -5.76 3.48
CA ARG A 294 -22.28 -6.33 2.35
C ARG A 294 -23.37 -5.37 1.83
N ASP A 295 -23.21 -4.07 2.06
CA ASP A 295 -24.17 -3.05 1.66
C ASP A 295 -23.94 -2.58 0.22
N PRO A 296 -24.83 -2.92 -0.76
CA PRO A 296 -24.64 -2.57 -2.17
C PRO A 296 -24.83 -1.06 -2.45
N ALA A 297 -25.33 -0.27 -1.49
CA ALA A 297 -25.46 1.17 -1.65
C ALA A 297 -24.11 1.90 -1.83
N PHE A 298 -22.98 1.24 -1.51
CA PHE A 298 -21.63 1.74 -1.71
C PHE A 298 -21.04 1.44 -3.09
N LEU A 299 -21.82 0.86 -4.00
CA LEU A 299 -21.48 0.65 -5.41
C LEU A 299 -22.18 1.67 -6.32
N PRO A 300 -21.69 1.89 -7.56
CA PRO A 300 -22.43 2.66 -8.55
C PRO A 300 -23.86 2.11 -8.73
N ARG A 301 -24.81 3.00 -9.02
CA ARG A 301 -26.22 2.60 -9.24
C ARG A 301 -26.39 1.65 -10.42
N ARG A 302 -25.60 1.87 -11.48
CA ARG A 302 -25.63 1.05 -12.69
C ARG A 302 -24.71 -0.15 -12.53
N ARG A 303 -25.27 -1.37 -12.48
CA ARG A 303 -24.47 -2.62 -12.35
C ARG A 303 -23.38 -2.74 -13.43
N ALA A 304 -23.62 -2.20 -14.62
CA ALA A 304 -22.62 -2.19 -15.70
C ALA A 304 -21.34 -1.40 -15.34
N ALA A 305 -21.43 -0.44 -14.40
CA ALA A 305 -20.29 0.33 -13.93
C ALA A 305 -19.56 -0.34 -12.75
N HIS A 306 -20.11 -1.42 -12.15
CA HIS A 306 -19.44 -2.09 -11.02
C HIS A 306 -18.05 -2.57 -11.42
N ALA A 307 -17.06 -2.21 -10.65
CA ALA A 307 -15.65 -2.54 -10.87
C ALA A 307 -15.01 -3.13 -9.59
N SER A 308 -13.76 -3.52 -9.70
CA SER A 308 -12.98 -3.96 -8.54
C SER A 308 -12.75 -2.81 -7.55
N TRP A 309 -12.53 -1.61 -8.05
CA TRP A 309 -12.39 -0.36 -7.30
C TRP A 309 -13.49 0.60 -7.75
N ASN A 310 -14.30 1.05 -6.82
CA ASN A 310 -15.44 1.91 -7.11
C ASN A 310 -15.27 3.24 -6.35
N TYR A 311 -15.11 4.32 -7.10
CA TYR A 311 -15.13 5.68 -6.60
C TYR A 311 -16.53 6.25 -6.74
N VAL A 312 -17.15 6.60 -5.63
CA VAL A 312 -18.46 7.26 -5.63
C VAL A 312 -18.30 8.64 -4.99
N ALA A 313 -18.34 9.68 -5.80
CA ALA A 313 -18.30 11.07 -5.34
C ALA A 313 -19.58 11.42 -4.59
N ASP A 314 -19.45 12.22 -3.53
CA ASP A 314 -20.58 12.85 -2.86
C ASP A 314 -20.58 14.34 -3.15
N PRO A 315 -21.68 14.89 -3.63
CA PRO A 315 -21.77 16.33 -3.89
C PRO A 315 -21.69 17.18 -2.62
N ASN A 316 -21.91 16.58 -1.43
CA ASN A 316 -22.09 17.31 -0.18
C ASN A 316 -20.89 17.21 0.78
N THR A 317 -19.86 16.39 0.46
CA THR A 317 -18.71 16.21 1.35
C THR A 317 -17.40 16.21 0.57
N ALA A 318 -16.35 16.78 1.17
CA ALA A 318 -14.98 16.71 0.64
C ALA A 318 -14.33 15.33 0.88
N GLN A 319 -15.04 14.37 1.50
CA GLN A 319 -14.50 13.04 1.78
C GLN A 319 -14.74 12.10 0.61
N VAL A 320 -13.71 11.31 0.32
CA VAL A 320 -13.73 10.27 -0.71
C VAL A 320 -13.99 8.94 -0.05
N ALA A 321 -15.04 8.24 -0.50
CA ALA A 321 -15.24 6.84 -0.20
C ALA A 321 -14.80 6.00 -1.42
N VAL A 322 -13.86 5.10 -1.19
CA VAL A 322 -13.45 4.11 -2.18
C VAL A 322 -13.87 2.73 -1.71
N THR A 323 -14.65 2.05 -2.53
CA THR A 323 -15.18 0.74 -2.23
C THR A 323 -14.54 -0.32 -3.12
N TYR A 324 -13.87 -1.28 -2.50
CA TYR A 324 -13.30 -2.46 -3.17
C TYR A 324 -14.34 -3.58 -3.19
N SER A 325 -14.64 -4.13 -4.35
CA SER A 325 -15.44 -5.34 -4.48
C SER A 325 -14.56 -6.56 -4.26
N MET A 326 -14.60 -7.11 -3.07
CA MET A 326 -13.84 -8.31 -2.72
C MET A 326 -14.41 -9.53 -3.43
N SER A 327 -15.71 -9.53 -3.72
CA SER A 327 -16.35 -10.55 -4.56
C SER A 327 -15.66 -10.64 -5.92
N ARG A 328 -15.33 -9.52 -6.56
CA ARG A 328 -14.57 -9.49 -7.82
C ARG A 328 -13.08 -9.78 -7.61
N LEU A 329 -12.45 -9.09 -6.64
CA LEU A 329 -11.01 -9.19 -6.42
C LEU A 329 -10.57 -10.58 -5.94
N GLN A 330 -11.32 -11.22 -5.06
CA GLN A 330 -10.99 -12.53 -4.51
C GLN A 330 -11.88 -13.67 -5.07
N GLY A 331 -12.86 -13.34 -5.94
CA GLY A 331 -13.81 -14.32 -6.49
C GLY A 331 -14.68 -14.94 -5.42
N LEU A 332 -15.21 -14.12 -4.54
CA LEU A 332 -16.10 -14.50 -3.44
C LEU A 332 -17.58 -14.41 -3.89
N PRO A 333 -18.54 -14.89 -3.07
CA PRO A 333 -19.98 -14.70 -3.36
C PRO A 333 -20.32 -13.22 -3.60
N ASP A 334 -21.22 -12.95 -4.54
CA ASP A 334 -21.51 -11.59 -5.05
C ASP A 334 -22.98 -11.17 -4.83
N ASP A 335 -23.76 -11.95 -4.10
CA ASP A 335 -25.17 -11.62 -3.77
C ASP A 335 -25.52 -12.02 -2.33
N PRO A 336 -25.56 -11.04 -1.42
CA PRO A 336 -25.01 -9.70 -1.53
C PRO A 336 -23.45 -9.71 -1.57
N PRO A 337 -22.82 -8.69 -2.21
CA PRO A 337 -21.38 -8.68 -2.42
C PRO A 337 -20.57 -8.45 -1.13
N TYR A 338 -19.36 -9.01 -1.04
CA TYR A 338 -18.39 -8.61 -0.04
C TYR A 338 -17.67 -7.34 -0.51
N LEU A 339 -17.74 -6.30 0.30
CA LEU A 339 -17.20 -4.98 0.01
C LEU A 339 -16.27 -4.52 1.15
N VAL A 340 -15.20 -3.85 0.79
CA VAL A 340 -14.32 -3.16 1.73
C VAL A 340 -14.31 -1.69 1.35
N THR A 341 -14.83 -0.82 2.22
CA THR A 341 -14.88 0.63 1.98
C THR A 341 -13.93 1.36 2.90
N LEU A 342 -13.11 2.23 2.33
CA LEU A 342 -12.27 3.17 3.06
C LEU A 342 -13.05 4.44 3.33
N ASN A 343 -13.01 4.88 4.59
CA ASN A 343 -13.65 6.12 5.06
C ASN A 343 -15.11 6.23 4.61
N PRO A 344 -15.98 5.23 4.91
CA PRO A 344 -17.38 5.30 4.53
C PRO A 344 -18.02 6.52 5.18
N ARG A 345 -18.81 7.29 4.42
CA ARG A 345 -19.46 8.53 4.85
C ARG A 345 -20.55 8.30 5.90
N THR A 346 -21.27 7.20 5.69
CA THR A 346 -22.27 6.70 6.63
C THR A 346 -21.89 5.28 7.01
N PRO A 347 -22.20 4.81 8.22
CA PRO A 347 -22.00 3.42 8.56
C PRO A 347 -22.74 2.51 7.57
N PRO A 348 -22.06 1.51 6.94
CA PRO A 348 -22.74 0.54 6.09
C PRO A 348 -23.80 -0.24 6.89
N SER A 349 -24.97 -0.51 6.29
CA SER A 349 -26.09 -1.21 6.93
C SER A 349 -25.78 -2.65 7.32
N ALA A 350 -24.83 -3.30 6.63
CA ALA A 350 -24.43 -4.70 6.85
C ALA A 350 -22.92 -4.78 7.15
N ALA A 351 -22.45 -3.99 8.13
CA ALA A 351 -21.07 -4.00 8.57
C ALA A 351 -20.71 -5.33 9.26
N ILE A 352 -19.57 -5.92 8.88
CA ILE A 352 -19.08 -7.19 9.42
C ILE A 352 -17.89 -6.93 10.34
N HIS A 353 -16.95 -6.09 9.92
CA HIS A 353 -15.74 -5.78 10.65
C HIS A 353 -15.21 -4.40 10.30
N ALA A 354 -14.53 -3.76 11.23
CA ALA A 354 -13.90 -2.47 11.02
C ALA A 354 -12.48 -2.46 11.60
N VAL A 355 -11.56 -1.81 10.88
CA VAL A 355 -10.17 -1.63 11.31
C VAL A 355 -9.64 -0.30 10.77
N SER A 356 -8.71 0.32 11.48
CA SER A 356 -8.02 1.51 10.98
C SER A 356 -6.63 1.14 10.47
N PHE A 357 -6.34 1.49 9.21
CA PHE A 357 -5.02 1.43 8.63
C PHE A 357 -4.44 2.83 8.47
N THR A 358 -3.12 2.92 8.50
CA THR A 358 -2.42 4.17 8.20
C THR A 358 -1.57 3.99 6.95
N HIS A 359 -1.72 4.92 5.99
CA HIS A 359 -1.02 4.88 4.71
C HIS A 359 -0.03 6.04 4.58
N PRO A 360 1.20 5.79 4.10
CA PRO A 360 2.20 6.83 3.89
C PRO A 360 1.77 7.80 2.79
N GLN A 361 2.03 9.08 3.00
CA GLN A 361 1.82 10.15 2.03
C GLN A 361 3.13 10.43 1.29
N PHE A 362 3.13 10.29 -0.04
CA PHE A 362 4.33 10.45 -0.86
C PHE A 362 4.40 11.84 -1.50
N ASP A 363 4.56 12.86 -0.68
CA ASP A 363 4.92 14.19 -1.17
C ASP A 363 6.40 14.25 -1.62
N ARG A 364 6.81 15.38 -2.22
CA ARG A 364 8.17 15.60 -2.68
C ARG A 364 9.21 15.42 -1.56
N ARG A 365 8.86 15.82 -0.34
CA ARG A 365 9.74 15.72 0.84
C ARG A 365 10.00 14.26 1.21
N ALA A 366 8.94 13.44 1.24
CA ALA A 366 9.03 12.00 1.50
C ALA A 366 9.89 11.29 0.44
N LEU A 367 9.70 11.60 -0.85
CA LEU A 367 10.49 11.00 -1.94
C LEU A 367 11.98 11.34 -1.84
N LEU A 368 12.34 12.57 -1.52
CA LEU A 368 13.73 12.97 -1.32
C LEU A 368 14.36 12.30 -0.09
N ALA A 369 13.56 12.06 0.95
CA ALA A 369 14.00 11.41 2.17
C ALA A 369 14.31 9.92 2.01
N GLN A 370 13.72 9.21 1.03
CA GLN A 370 13.98 7.79 0.79
C GLN A 370 15.48 7.49 0.60
N ALA A 371 16.16 8.26 -0.26
CA ALA A 371 17.58 8.08 -0.50
C ALA A 371 18.45 8.46 0.72
N ALA A 372 18.04 9.47 1.49
CA ALA A 372 18.71 9.87 2.72
C ALA A 372 18.59 8.77 3.79
N LEU A 373 17.37 8.21 3.97
CA LEU A 373 17.10 7.14 4.91
C LEU A 373 17.87 5.84 4.55
N ALA A 374 17.98 5.51 3.27
CA ALA A 374 18.76 4.36 2.81
C ALA A 374 20.25 4.47 3.19
N ARG A 375 20.83 5.66 3.15
CA ARG A 375 22.24 5.92 3.55
C ARG A 375 22.48 5.81 5.05
N LEU A 376 21.47 5.94 5.88
CA LEU A 376 21.55 5.79 7.33
C LEU A 376 21.62 4.32 7.79
N ASN A 377 21.31 3.36 6.92
CA ASN A 377 21.38 1.94 7.25
C ASN A 377 22.79 1.51 7.68
N GLY A 378 22.90 0.94 8.88
CA GLY A 378 24.14 0.51 9.53
C GLY A 378 24.73 1.54 10.49
N ALA A 379 24.34 2.83 10.39
CA ALA A 379 24.74 3.82 11.37
C ALA A 379 24.09 3.52 12.74
N ASN A 380 24.83 3.74 13.81
CA ASN A 380 24.38 3.49 15.19
C ASN A 380 23.73 2.09 15.36
N ARG A 381 24.25 1.07 14.67
CA ARG A 381 23.76 -0.32 14.74
C ARG A 381 22.28 -0.49 14.32
N THR A 382 21.72 0.48 13.59
CA THR A 382 20.30 0.56 13.24
C THR A 382 20.12 0.46 11.73
N TYR A 383 19.09 -0.30 11.33
CA TYR A 383 18.66 -0.46 9.94
C TYR A 383 17.17 -0.13 9.86
N TYR A 384 16.76 0.37 8.71
CA TYR A 384 15.38 0.80 8.46
C TYR A 384 14.81 0.02 7.29
N ALA A 385 13.57 -0.42 7.45
CA ALA A 385 12.81 -1.14 6.43
C ALA A 385 11.33 -0.74 6.50
N GLY A 386 10.63 -0.84 5.39
CA GLY A 386 9.21 -0.53 5.31
C GLY A 386 8.81 -0.17 3.88
N ALA A 387 7.51 -0.17 3.61
CA ALA A 387 6.99 0.16 2.29
C ALA A 387 7.25 1.63 1.88
N HIS A 388 7.59 2.49 2.83
CA HIS A 388 7.99 3.88 2.59
C HIS A 388 9.34 4.05 1.88
N PHE A 389 10.12 2.98 1.71
CA PHE A 389 11.30 2.97 0.81
C PHE A 389 10.95 2.88 -0.68
N GLY A 390 9.69 2.78 -1.02
CA GLY A 390 9.13 2.81 -2.37
C GLY A 390 7.85 3.64 -2.37
N PHE A 391 6.81 3.13 -3.00
CA PHE A 391 5.51 3.82 -3.09
C PHE A 391 4.44 3.25 -2.16
N GLY A 392 4.82 2.56 -1.09
CA GLY A 392 3.90 2.04 -0.09
C GLY A 392 3.39 0.63 -0.37
N PHE A 393 3.96 -0.09 -1.34
CA PHE A 393 3.48 -1.40 -1.74
C PHE A 393 4.17 -2.55 -1.01
N HIS A 394 3.51 -3.69 -1.09
CA HIS A 394 3.96 -4.93 -0.45
C HIS A 394 5.35 -5.36 -0.93
N GLU A 395 5.61 -5.25 -2.24
CA GLU A 395 6.91 -5.50 -2.84
C GLU A 395 7.99 -4.55 -2.30
N ASP A 396 7.65 -3.28 -2.08
CA ASP A 396 8.57 -2.29 -1.52
C ASP A 396 8.95 -2.64 -0.09
N GLY A 397 7.95 -3.05 0.69
CA GLY A 397 8.17 -3.53 2.06
C GLY A 397 9.11 -4.72 2.10
N LEU A 398 8.81 -5.76 1.31
CA LEU A 398 9.66 -6.96 1.23
C LEU A 398 11.08 -6.64 0.77
N ARG A 399 11.21 -5.86 -0.30
CA ARG A 399 12.50 -5.44 -0.86
C ARG A 399 13.35 -4.70 0.17
N SER A 400 12.76 -3.76 0.89
CA SER A 400 13.47 -2.99 1.91
C SER A 400 13.89 -3.85 3.10
N GLY A 401 13.05 -4.78 3.54
CA GLY A 401 13.37 -5.74 4.60
C GLY A 401 14.56 -6.65 4.23
N LEU A 402 14.53 -7.20 3.02
CA LEU A 402 15.63 -8.01 2.50
C LEU A 402 16.93 -7.20 2.35
N ALA A 403 16.83 -5.94 1.89
CA ALA A 403 17.99 -5.06 1.76
C ALA A 403 18.60 -4.70 3.13
N ALA A 404 17.77 -4.41 4.14
CA ALA A 404 18.24 -4.14 5.50
C ALA A 404 18.93 -5.37 6.12
N ALA A 405 18.39 -6.56 5.93
CA ALA A 405 19.00 -7.81 6.36
C ALA A 405 20.34 -8.06 5.66
N ALA A 406 20.40 -7.92 4.34
CA ALA A 406 21.63 -8.10 3.58
C ALA A 406 22.73 -7.12 4.02
N ARG A 407 22.37 -5.86 4.27
CA ARG A 407 23.30 -4.85 4.79
C ARG A 407 23.82 -5.21 6.18
N ALA A 408 22.95 -5.67 7.08
CA ALA A 408 23.33 -6.09 8.43
C ALA A 408 24.33 -7.27 8.39
N ILE A 409 24.13 -8.23 7.49
CA ILE A 409 25.04 -9.37 7.26
C ILE A 409 26.39 -8.87 6.73
N ALA A 410 26.39 -8.00 5.73
CA ALA A 410 27.62 -7.46 5.14
C ALA A 410 28.46 -6.65 6.14
N ASP A 411 27.81 -5.84 6.98
CA ASP A 411 28.45 -5.03 8.02
C ASP A 411 29.04 -5.89 9.16
N GLU A 412 28.63 -7.16 9.32
CA GLU A 412 29.28 -8.11 10.22
C GLU A 412 30.55 -8.68 9.58
N ALA A 413 30.44 -9.11 8.31
CA ALA A 413 31.57 -9.70 7.60
C ALA A 413 32.76 -8.73 7.46
N GLY A 414 32.50 -7.43 7.28
CA GLY A 414 33.54 -6.40 7.19
C GLY A 414 34.21 -6.03 8.52
N ARG A 415 33.74 -6.58 9.67
CA ARG A 415 34.31 -6.38 11.01
C ARG A 415 35.13 -7.57 11.50
N ARG A 416 35.02 -8.70 10.83
CA ARG A 416 35.88 -9.89 11.04
C ARG A 416 37.14 -9.78 10.16
#